data_81f0f9c013ac441a31860121410730aa
#
_entry.id   81f0f9c013ac441a31860121410730aa
#
_cell.length_a   1.000
_cell.length_b   1.000
_cell.length_c   1.000
_cell.angle_alpha   90.00
_cell.angle_beta   90.00
_cell.angle_gamma   90.00
#
_symmetry.space_group_name_H-M   'P 1'
#
loop_
_entity.id
_entity.type
_entity.pdbx_description
1 polymer ?
#
loop_
_entity_poly.entity_id
_entity_poly.type
_entity_poly.pdbx_seq_one_letter_code
_entity_poly.pdbx_strand_id
1 'polypeptide(L)'
;MIQIDLATLVKRLNPFAKQALEMAASECMSQQASEITVAHVLLQMLAIPRNDVRVIAERTGISAEDLRQALTVESYPGGRSAEGYPSFSPMLIEWLKESWLLASAQMQHSELRSGVLLLTLLHSPLRYIPPAAARLLTAINRDQLQQDFAAWTKESAESVDLAGGQTPRATETGDTLLARYAKNMTADARNGRLDPVLCRNYEIDLMIDILCRRRKNNPVVVGEAGVGKSALIEGLALRIVAGQVPDKLKNTDIMTLDLGALQAGASVKGEFEKRFKGLMAEVIFSPVPVILFIDEAHTLIGAGNQQGGLDISNLLKPALARGELKTIAATTWSEYKKYFEKDAALSRRFQLVKVSEPNAAEATIILRGLSAVYEQSHGVLIDDDALQAAATLSERYLSGRQLPDKAIDVLDTACARVAINLSSPPKQISALTTLSHQQEAEIRQLERELRIGLRTDTSRMTEVLEQYDETLSALDELEVAWQQQQTLVQEIIALRQQLLGVAEDDVASLPDADAVEDTPPEAEQDSTDAESADDAGSVQPEETAETVSPVQRLAQLTAELDALHNDQLLVSPHVDKKQIAAVIAEWTGVPLNRLSQNEMSVITDLPVWLGGTIKG
;
A
#
# COMPACT_ATOMS: atom_id res chain seq x y z
N MET A 1 -13.90 52.99 -23.62
CA MET A 1 -13.07 51.79 -23.38
C MET A 1 -13.36 51.28 -21.96
N ILE A 2 -13.87 50.07 -21.82
CA ILE A 2 -14.05 49.43 -20.51
C ILE A 2 -12.66 49.10 -20.02
N GLN A 3 -12.17 49.81 -18.99
CA GLN A 3 -10.90 49.44 -18.31
C GLN A 3 -11.17 48.27 -17.37
N ILE A 4 -10.81 47.07 -17.82
CA ILE A 4 -10.79 45.92 -16.94
C ILE A 4 -9.54 46.01 -16.07
N ASP A 5 -9.72 46.06 -14.78
CA ASP A 5 -8.62 46.10 -13.80
C ASP A 5 -7.80 44.80 -13.84
N LEU A 6 -6.48 44.91 -13.78
CA LEU A 6 -5.54 43.77 -13.78
C LEU A 6 -5.83 42.79 -12.64
N ALA A 7 -6.15 43.30 -11.47
CA ALA A 7 -6.50 42.44 -10.30
C ALA A 7 -7.73 41.59 -10.58
N THR A 8 -8.68 42.08 -11.37
CA THR A 8 -9.86 41.32 -11.77
C THR A 8 -9.50 40.24 -12.80
N LEU A 9 -8.59 40.51 -13.74
CA LEU A 9 -8.12 39.51 -14.71
C LEU A 9 -7.34 38.38 -14.03
N VAL A 10 -6.44 38.71 -13.09
CA VAL A 10 -5.69 37.72 -12.31
C VAL A 10 -6.60 36.82 -11.50
N LYS A 11 -7.71 37.33 -10.95
CA LYS A 11 -8.73 36.53 -10.25
C LYS A 11 -9.49 35.56 -11.17
N ARG A 12 -9.50 35.81 -12.46
CA ARG A 12 -10.17 34.97 -13.47
C ARG A 12 -9.27 33.88 -14.04
N LEU A 13 -7.95 33.94 -13.78
CA LEU A 13 -7.03 32.87 -14.14
C LEU A 13 -7.38 31.60 -13.35
N ASN A 14 -7.37 30.47 -14.03
CA ASN A 14 -7.45 29.18 -13.35
C ASN A 14 -6.16 28.93 -12.53
N PRO A 15 -6.14 27.96 -11.64
CA PRO A 15 -4.99 27.69 -10.77
C PRO A 15 -3.67 27.51 -11.53
N PHE A 16 -3.67 26.85 -12.68
CA PHE A 16 -2.48 26.59 -13.50
C PHE A 16 -1.92 27.87 -14.14
N ALA A 17 -2.77 28.68 -14.75
CA ALA A 17 -2.36 29.93 -15.35
C ALA A 17 -1.90 30.95 -14.30
N LYS A 18 -2.54 30.95 -13.12
CA LYS A 18 -2.14 31.79 -11.99
C LYS A 18 -0.78 31.38 -11.45
N GLN A 19 -0.55 30.09 -11.29
CA GLN A 19 0.76 29.55 -10.89
C GLN A 19 1.86 29.92 -11.86
N ALA A 20 1.60 29.78 -13.18
CA ALA A 20 2.58 30.17 -14.20
C ALA A 20 2.95 31.65 -14.11
N LEU A 21 1.96 32.52 -13.84
CA LEU A 21 2.20 33.96 -13.67
C LEU A 21 3.03 34.25 -12.39
N GLU A 22 2.73 33.60 -11.27
CA GLU A 22 3.47 33.73 -10.03
C GLU A 22 4.92 33.22 -10.15
N MET A 23 5.11 32.10 -10.83
CA MET A 23 6.45 31.56 -11.11
C MET A 23 7.24 32.49 -12.05
N ALA A 24 6.61 33.06 -13.08
CA ALA A 24 7.23 34.02 -13.96
C ALA A 24 7.64 35.28 -13.21
N ALA A 25 6.82 35.77 -12.28
CA ALA A 25 7.16 36.91 -11.43
C ALA A 25 8.36 36.60 -10.54
N SER A 26 8.39 35.42 -9.91
CA SER A 26 9.50 34.99 -9.06
C SER A 26 10.81 34.84 -9.83
N GLU A 27 10.75 34.28 -11.05
CA GLU A 27 11.90 34.12 -11.94
C GLU A 27 12.45 35.50 -12.37
N CYS A 28 11.56 36.42 -12.81
CA CYS A 28 11.96 37.78 -13.15
C CYS A 28 12.61 38.54 -11.97
N MET A 29 12.12 38.29 -10.72
CA MET A 29 12.75 38.87 -9.53
C MET A 29 14.14 38.28 -9.29
N SER A 30 14.33 36.99 -9.46
CA SER A 30 15.63 36.32 -9.27
C SER A 30 16.67 36.80 -10.31
N GLN A 31 16.22 37.11 -11.51
CA GLN A 31 17.05 37.55 -12.62
C GLN A 31 17.17 39.08 -12.73
N GLN A 32 16.56 39.83 -11.80
CA GLN A 32 16.53 41.29 -11.80
C GLN A 32 15.97 41.90 -13.12
N ALA A 33 15.00 41.21 -13.75
CA ALA A 33 14.33 41.71 -14.94
C ALA A 33 13.41 42.89 -14.58
N SER A 34 13.30 43.87 -15.47
CA SER A 34 12.45 45.06 -15.27
C SER A 34 10.96 44.77 -15.47
N GLU A 35 10.63 43.84 -16.36
CA GLU A 35 9.26 43.54 -16.74
C GLU A 35 9.00 42.04 -16.88
N ILE A 36 7.78 41.61 -16.51
CA ILE A 36 7.26 40.27 -16.76
C ILE A 36 6.59 40.28 -18.12
N THR A 37 7.12 39.50 -19.08
CA THR A 37 6.62 39.40 -20.45
C THR A 37 5.77 38.17 -20.67
N VAL A 38 5.06 38.07 -21.79
CA VAL A 38 4.31 36.89 -22.24
C VAL A 38 5.23 35.66 -22.35
N ALA A 39 6.46 35.85 -22.84
CA ALA A 39 7.44 34.79 -22.98
C ALA A 39 7.81 34.16 -21.60
N HIS A 40 7.96 34.96 -20.56
CA HIS A 40 8.21 34.46 -19.19
C HIS A 40 7.06 33.60 -18.70
N VAL A 41 5.81 34.02 -18.89
CA VAL A 41 4.62 33.26 -18.47
C VAL A 41 4.50 31.96 -19.27
N LEU A 42 4.73 31.99 -20.59
CA LEU A 42 4.67 30.80 -21.42
C LEU A 42 5.76 29.79 -21.08
N LEU A 43 6.99 30.24 -20.73
CA LEU A 43 8.06 29.38 -20.21
C LEU A 43 7.64 28.62 -18.96
N GLN A 44 6.98 29.31 -18.04
CA GLN A 44 6.51 28.68 -16.81
C GLN A 44 5.31 27.74 -17.08
N MET A 45 4.43 28.05 -18.05
CA MET A 45 3.38 27.12 -18.47
C MET A 45 3.98 25.83 -19.04
N LEU A 46 5.06 25.88 -19.80
CA LEU A 46 5.74 24.70 -20.32
C LEU A 46 6.43 23.87 -19.19
N ALA A 47 6.77 24.51 -18.08
CA ALA A 47 7.34 23.82 -16.91
C ALA A 47 6.30 23.08 -16.08
N ILE A 48 5.02 23.50 -16.12
CA ILE A 48 3.93 22.86 -15.38
C ILE A 48 3.45 21.63 -16.16
N PRO A 49 3.52 20.42 -15.59
CA PRO A 49 3.06 19.21 -16.27
C PRO A 49 1.54 19.23 -16.46
N ARG A 50 1.08 18.64 -17.57
CA ARG A 50 -0.34 18.38 -17.87
C ARG A 50 -1.27 19.59 -17.95
N ASN A 51 -0.75 20.79 -18.13
CA ASN A 51 -1.58 21.92 -18.50
C ASN A 51 -1.98 21.83 -19.99
N ASP A 52 -2.96 22.65 -20.40
CA ASP A 52 -3.45 22.64 -21.79
C ASP A 52 -2.33 22.93 -22.79
N VAL A 53 -1.43 23.88 -22.51
CA VAL A 53 -0.32 24.27 -23.40
C VAL A 53 0.59 23.07 -23.69
N ARG A 54 0.95 22.31 -22.67
CA ARG A 54 1.83 21.14 -22.80
C ARG A 54 1.15 20.00 -23.55
N VAL A 55 -0.11 19.71 -23.24
CA VAL A 55 -0.90 18.68 -23.94
C VAL A 55 -1.07 19.02 -25.43
N ILE A 56 -1.35 20.29 -25.76
CA ILE A 56 -1.47 20.74 -27.13
C ILE A 56 -0.13 20.65 -27.85
N ALA A 57 0.98 21.05 -27.22
CA ALA A 57 2.32 20.96 -27.81
C ALA A 57 2.72 19.51 -28.10
N GLU A 58 2.51 18.59 -27.15
CA GLU A 58 2.79 17.15 -27.30
C GLU A 58 1.96 16.53 -28.45
N ARG A 59 0.67 16.88 -28.53
CA ARG A 59 -0.23 16.38 -29.57
C ARG A 59 0.14 16.86 -30.98
N THR A 60 0.71 18.06 -31.09
CA THR A 60 1.15 18.65 -32.37
C THR A 60 2.60 18.31 -32.73
N GLY A 61 3.27 17.50 -31.88
CA GLY A 61 4.66 17.08 -32.09
C GLY A 61 5.68 18.21 -31.87
N ILE A 62 5.29 19.29 -31.20
CA ILE A 62 6.20 20.39 -30.84
C ILE A 62 6.99 19.96 -29.60
N SER A 63 8.32 19.94 -29.72
CA SER A 63 9.19 19.69 -28.58
C SER A 63 9.09 20.84 -27.57
N ALA A 64 8.70 20.50 -26.33
CA ALA A 64 8.64 21.47 -25.24
C ALA A 64 10.02 22.10 -24.96
N GLU A 65 11.10 21.33 -25.18
CA GLU A 65 12.47 21.81 -24.98
C GLU A 65 12.91 22.81 -26.08
N ASP A 66 12.59 22.53 -27.35
CA ASP A 66 12.89 23.44 -28.44
C ASP A 66 12.11 24.76 -28.29
N LEU A 67 10.84 24.67 -27.88
CA LEU A 67 10.02 25.85 -27.61
C LEU A 67 10.55 26.64 -26.40
N ARG A 68 11.00 25.96 -25.35
CA ARG A 68 11.64 26.59 -24.19
C ARG A 68 12.91 27.32 -24.59
N GLN A 69 13.78 26.68 -25.39
CA GLN A 69 15.02 27.28 -25.85
C GLN A 69 14.74 28.51 -26.73
N ALA A 70 13.76 28.46 -27.65
CA ALA A 70 13.38 29.57 -28.51
C ALA A 70 12.78 30.76 -27.73
N LEU A 71 12.11 30.50 -26.59
CA LEU A 71 11.60 31.54 -25.71
C LEU A 71 12.69 32.15 -24.82
N THR A 72 13.71 31.37 -24.41
CA THR A 72 14.76 31.80 -23.47
C THR A 72 15.77 32.75 -24.13
N VAL A 73 16.13 32.53 -25.41
CA VAL A 73 17.18 33.28 -26.11
C VAL A 73 16.86 34.80 -26.23
N GLU A 74 15.58 35.18 -26.21
CA GLU A 74 15.16 36.59 -26.36
C GLU A 74 14.32 37.11 -25.18
N SER A 75 14.25 36.33 -24.06
CA SER A 75 13.39 36.70 -22.93
C SER A 75 13.86 37.89 -22.10
N TYR A 76 15.06 38.44 -22.37
CA TYR A 76 15.66 39.52 -21.61
C TYR A 76 16.02 40.77 -22.40
N PRO A 77 15.04 41.42 -23.06
CA PRO A 77 15.29 42.73 -23.64
C PRO A 77 15.09 43.80 -22.58
N GLY A 78 16.15 44.27 -21.97
CA GLY A 78 16.00 45.47 -21.17
C GLY A 78 16.73 45.48 -19.83
N GLY A 79 17.13 46.64 -19.45
CA GLY A 79 18.02 46.95 -18.36
C GLY A 79 17.60 46.39 -16.99
N ARG A 80 18.56 46.26 -16.14
CA ARG A 80 18.37 45.89 -14.74
C ARG A 80 17.44 46.86 -14.02
N SER A 81 16.39 46.36 -13.35
CA SER A 81 15.53 47.18 -12.52
C SER A 81 16.35 47.79 -11.38
N ALA A 82 16.33 49.10 -11.23
CA ALA A 82 16.97 49.81 -10.12
C ALA A 82 16.13 49.70 -8.82
N GLU A 83 14.85 49.30 -8.91
CA GLU A 83 13.91 49.16 -7.78
C GLU A 83 13.28 47.80 -7.84
N GLY A 84 13.65 46.96 -6.96
CA GLY A 84 13.41 45.56 -6.57
C GLY A 84 12.18 44.75 -7.06
N TYR A 85 11.18 45.27 -7.77
CA TYR A 85 10.00 44.52 -8.20
C TYR A 85 9.75 44.70 -9.71
N PRO A 86 9.63 43.58 -10.49
CA PRO A 86 9.31 43.67 -11.91
C PRO A 86 7.86 44.13 -12.14
N SER A 87 7.64 45.00 -13.11
CA SER A 87 6.32 45.41 -13.55
C SER A 87 5.75 44.46 -14.61
N PHE A 88 4.42 44.42 -14.77
CA PHE A 88 3.80 43.67 -15.87
C PHE A 88 3.98 44.45 -17.18
N SER A 89 4.48 43.78 -18.20
CA SER A 89 4.60 44.42 -19.51
C SER A 89 3.23 44.80 -20.09
N PRO A 90 3.11 45.91 -20.83
CA PRO A 90 1.86 46.30 -21.48
C PRO A 90 1.28 45.20 -22.38
N MET A 91 2.15 44.46 -23.07
CA MET A 91 1.76 43.34 -23.95
C MET A 91 1.16 42.17 -23.17
N LEU A 92 1.67 41.87 -21.96
CA LEU A 92 1.13 40.85 -21.09
C LEU A 92 -0.29 41.19 -20.63
N ILE A 93 -0.51 42.44 -20.24
CA ILE A 93 -1.84 42.94 -19.84
C ILE A 93 -2.83 42.85 -20.98
N GLU A 94 -2.42 43.22 -22.19
CA GLU A 94 -3.24 43.17 -23.38
C GLU A 94 -3.59 41.74 -23.76
N TRP A 95 -2.61 40.83 -23.73
CA TRP A 95 -2.81 39.41 -23.97
C TRP A 95 -3.82 38.79 -23.00
N LEU A 96 -3.75 39.09 -21.69
CA LEU A 96 -4.72 38.63 -20.70
C LEU A 96 -6.13 39.17 -20.99
N LYS A 97 -6.27 40.42 -21.40
CA LYS A 97 -7.56 41.03 -21.76
C LYS A 97 -8.19 40.36 -22.99
N GLU A 98 -7.41 40.18 -24.06
CA GLU A 98 -7.87 39.50 -25.27
C GLU A 98 -8.25 38.05 -24.99
N SER A 99 -7.46 37.36 -24.17
CA SER A 99 -7.74 35.98 -23.77
C SER A 99 -9.03 35.86 -22.95
N TRP A 100 -9.29 36.82 -22.05
CA TRP A 100 -10.53 36.84 -21.30
C TRP A 100 -11.75 37.10 -22.20
N LEU A 101 -11.61 37.97 -23.19
CA LEU A 101 -12.66 38.23 -24.16
C LEU A 101 -12.99 36.97 -24.96
N LEU A 102 -11.97 36.24 -25.43
CA LEU A 102 -12.12 34.96 -26.12
C LEU A 102 -12.78 33.90 -25.25
N ALA A 103 -12.30 33.75 -24.01
CA ALA A 103 -12.82 32.78 -23.05
C ALA A 103 -14.30 33.01 -22.73
N SER A 104 -14.65 34.26 -22.41
CA SER A 104 -16.01 34.61 -21.93
C SER A 104 -17.03 34.73 -23.06
N ALA A 105 -16.66 35.36 -24.21
CA ALA A 105 -17.60 35.66 -25.28
C ALA A 105 -17.76 34.53 -26.30
N GLN A 106 -16.69 33.78 -26.62
CA GLN A 106 -16.73 32.72 -27.62
C GLN A 106 -16.76 31.30 -27.06
N MET A 107 -16.06 31.07 -25.97
CA MET A 107 -15.93 29.71 -25.40
C MET A 107 -16.79 29.46 -24.17
N GLN A 108 -17.46 30.50 -23.65
CA GLN A 108 -18.34 30.43 -22.46
C GLN A 108 -17.65 29.84 -21.22
N HIS A 109 -16.34 30.06 -21.08
CA HIS A 109 -15.60 29.63 -19.91
C HIS A 109 -15.71 30.64 -18.77
N SER A 110 -15.89 30.16 -17.54
CA SER A 110 -15.94 30.97 -16.32
C SER A 110 -14.55 31.39 -15.82
N GLU A 111 -13.52 30.67 -16.24
CA GLU A 111 -12.12 30.86 -15.87
C GLU A 111 -11.20 30.87 -17.11
N LEU A 112 -10.05 31.49 -16.95
CA LEU A 112 -9.06 31.65 -18.03
C LEU A 112 -8.05 30.51 -17.94
N ARG A 113 -8.17 29.54 -18.84
CA ARG A 113 -7.32 28.35 -18.91
C ARG A 113 -6.06 28.63 -19.73
N SER A 114 -4.97 27.88 -19.49
CA SER A 114 -3.71 28.03 -20.21
C SER A 114 -3.86 27.77 -21.73
N GLY A 115 -4.75 26.84 -22.12
CA GLY A 115 -5.05 26.58 -23.54
C GLY A 115 -5.73 27.72 -24.23
N VAL A 116 -6.58 28.50 -23.56
CA VAL A 116 -7.20 29.72 -24.12
C VAL A 116 -6.17 30.83 -24.28
N LEU A 117 -5.25 30.94 -23.32
CA LEU A 117 -4.10 31.87 -23.43
C LEU A 117 -3.24 31.54 -24.66
N LEU A 118 -2.96 30.24 -24.90
CA LEU A 118 -2.26 29.80 -26.10
C LEU A 118 -3.06 30.10 -27.38
N LEU A 119 -4.37 29.84 -27.39
CA LEU A 119 -5.23 30.12 -28.57
C LEU A 119 -5.23 31.60 -28.96
N THR A 120 -5.27 32.50 -27.96
CA THR A 120 -5.15 33.94 -28.18
C THR A 120 -3.78 34.32 -28.72
N LEU A 121 -2.72 33.72 -28.23
CA LEU A 121 -1.36 33.92 -28.71
C LEU A 121 -1.21 33.50 -30.17
N LEU A 122 -1.83 32.40 -30.59
CA LEU A 122 -1.83 31.88 -31.94
C LEU A 122 -2.54 32.82 -32.93
N HIS A 123 -3.37 33.76 -32.46
CA HIS A 123 -3.98 34.78 -33.34
C HIS A 123 -2.96 35.77 -33.88
N SER A 124 -1.99 36.18 -33.08
CA SER A 124 -0.95 37.15 -33.47
C SER A 124 0.38 36.82 -32.76
N PRO A 125 1.04 35.67 -33.09
CA PRO A 125 2.18 35.18 -32.32
C PRO A 125 3.35 36.17 -32.29
N LEU A 126 3.67 36.81 -33.40
CA LEU A 126 4.79 37.77 -33.52
C LEU A 126 4.61 39.03 -32.66
N ARG A 127 3.38 39.30 -32.17
CA ARG A 127 3.10 40.43 -31.30
C ARG A 127 3.53 40.17 -29.86
N TYR A 128 3.47 38.92 -29.43
CA TYR A 128 3.59 38.52 -28.02
C TYR A 128 4.88 37.78 -27.70
N ILE A 129 5.44 37.03 -28.66
CA ILE A 129 6.58 36.16 -28.48
C ILE A 129 7.64 36.35 -29.57
N PRO A 130 8.91 35.91 -29.29
CA PRO A 130 9.99 35.99 -30.27
C PRO A 130 9.70 35.24 -31.57
N PRO A 131 10.26 35.70 -32.72
CA PRO A 131 10.02 35.08 -34.03
C PRO A 131 10.42 33.60 -34.10
N ALA A 132 11.45 33.19 -33.37
CA ALA A 132 11.89 31.78 -33.29
C ALA A 132 10.82 30.88 -32.68
N ALA A 133 10.24 31.29 -31.55
CA ALA A 133 9.17 30.57 -30.89
C ALA A 133 7.85 30.63 -31.71
N ALA A 134 7.55 31.77 -32.33
CA ALA A 134 6.38 31.93 -33.19
C ALA A 134 6.39 30.95 -34.38
N ARG A 135 7.56 30.67 -34.97
CA ARG A 135 7.71 29.69 -36.07
C ARG A 135 7.39 28.27 -35.62
N LEU A 136 7.79 27.86 -34.42
CA LEU A 136 7.48 26.54 -33.89
C LEU A 136 5.98 26.37 -33.67
N LEU A 137 5.30 27.41 -33.22
CA LEU A 137 3.85 27.38 -32.97
C LEU A 137 3.01 27.38 -34.25
N THR A 138 3.58 27.64 -35.43
CA THR A 138 2.85 27.54 -36.72
C THR A 138 2.40 26.11 -37.04
N ALA A 139 2.96 25.10 -36.39
CA ALA A 139 2.49 23.72 -36.51
C ALA A 139 1.09 23.50 -35.92
N ILE A 140 0.61 24.42 -35.07
CA ILE A 140 -0.71 24.34 -34.45
C ILE A 140 -1.74 25.01 -35.36
N ASN A 141 -2.71 24.24 -35.86
CA ASN A 141 -3.84 24.80 -36.58
C ASN A 141 -4.81 25.44 -35.57
N ARG A 142 -4.83 26.79 -35.55
CA ARG A 142 -5.66 27.57 -34.62
C ARG A 142 -7.15 27.26 -34.73
N ASP A 143 -7.67 27.22 -35.96
CA ASP A 143 -9.12 27.10 -36.19
C ASP A 143 -9.60 25.70 -35.79
N GLN A 144 -8.80 24.69 -36.05
CA GLN A 144 -9.06 23.34 -35.58
C GLN A 144 -8.97 23.21 -34.06
N LEU A 145 -7.96 23.85 -33.44
CA LEU A 145 -7.84 23.89 -31.97
C LEU A 145 -9.03 24.59 -31.32
N GLN A 146 -9.55 25.67 -31.95
CA GLN A 146 -10.71 26.40 -31.44
C GLN A 146 -12.00 25.58 -31.56
N GLN A 147 -12.21 24.87 -32.68
CA GLN A 147 -13.39 24.02 -32.90
C GLN A 147 -13.41 22.80 -32.00
N ASP A 148 -12.29 22.15 -31.85
CA ASP A 148 -12.16 20.87 -31.12
C ASP A 148 -11.48 21.03 -29.75
N PHE A 149 -11.54 22.23 -29.16
CA PHE A 149 -10.80 22.58 -27.95
C PHE A 149 -10.95 21.52 -26.83
N ALA A 150 -12.19 21.08 -26.56
CA ALA A 150 -12.46 20.05 -25.53
C ALA A 150 -11.82 18.70 -25.87
N ALA A 151 -11.75 18.31 -27.13
CA ALA A 151 -11.11 17.08 -27.57
C ALA A 151 -9.57 17.15 -27.51
N TRP A 152 -9.00 18.33 -27.80
CA TRP A 152 -7.56 18.57 -27.72
C TRP A 152 -7.03 18.67 -26.30
N THR A 153 -7.85 19.17 -25.37
CA THR A 153 -7.48 19.36 -23.96
C THR A 153 -8.04 18.28 -23.04
N LYS A 154 -8.63 17.20 -23.59
CA LYS A 154 -9.25 16.12 -22.79
C LYS A 154 -8.31 15.48 -21.77
N GLU A 155 -7.03 15.35 -22.11
CA GLU A 155 -5.99 14.78 -21.26
C GLU A 155 -5.33 15.80 -20.32
N SER A 156 -5.74 17.05 -20.42
CA SER A 156 -5.25 18.12 -19.56
C SER A 156 -5.90 18.09 -18.19
N ALA A 157 -5.11 18.39 -17.17
CA ALA A 157 -5.61 18.56 -15.81
C ALA A 157 -6.53 19.78 -15.64
N GLU A 158 -6.55 20.71 -16.62
CA GLU A 158 -7.43 21.88 -16.63
C GLU A 158 -8.86 21.58 -17.13
N SER A 159 -9.12 20.39 -17.70
CA SER A 159 -10.42 20.04 -18.31
C SER A 159 -11.47 19.51 -17.34
N VAL A 160 -11.17 19.42 -16.06
CA VAL A 160 -11.98 18.72 -15.03
C VAL A 160 -13.26 19.46 -14.63
N ASP A 161 -13.43 20.74 -14.97
CA ASP A 161 -14.55 21.57 -14.48
C ASP A 161 -15.84 21.54 -15.30
N LEU A 162 -15.95 20.78 -16.40
CA LEU A 162 -17.12 20.85 -17.31
C LEU A 162 -17.96 19.58 -17.40
N ALA A 163 -17.61 18.49 -16.73
CA ALA A 163 -18.46 17.29 -16.71
C ALA A 163 -18.43 16.68 -15.30
N GLY A 164 -19.52 16.83 -14.57
CA GLY A 164 -19.76 16.03 -13.37
C GLY A 164 -19.74 14.54 -13.71
N GLY A 165 -18.67 13.85 -13.41
CA GLY A 165 -18.55 12.43 -13.58
C GLY A 165 -17.20 11.98 -14.13
N GLN A 166 -16.39 11.40 -13.25
CA GLN A 166 -15.17 10.63 -13.52
C GLN A 166 -13.97 11.41 -14.06
N THR A 167 -13.11 11.85 -13.14
CA THR A 167 -11.75 12.31 -13.41
C THR A 167 -10.93 11.23 -14.15
N PRO A 168 -10.28 11.55 -15.28
CA PRO A 168 -9.28 10.64 -15.84
C PRO A 168 -8.08 10.57 -14.89
N ARG A 169 -7.84 9.38 -14.39
CA ARG A 169 -6.71 9.03 -13.53
C ARG A 169 -5.39 9.48 -14.16
N ALA A 170 -4.58 10.16 -13.37
CA ALA A 170 -3.19 10.40 -13.67
C ALA A 170 -2.46 9.05 -13.76
N THR A 171 -2.14 8.61 -14.97
CA THR A 171 -1.07 7.62 -15.15
C THR A 171 0.23 8.26 -14.67
N GLU A 172 0.90 7.58 -13.78
CA GLU A 172 2.20 7.94 -13.22
C GLU A 172 3.22 8.13 -14.35
N THR A 173 3.41 9.36 -14.79
CA THR A 173 4.58 9.71 -15.59
C THR A 173 5.65 10.23 -14.63
N GLY A 174 6.75 9.50 -14.52
CA GLY A 174 7.78 9.56 -13.50
C GLY A 174 8.65 10.82 -13.41
N ASP A 175 8.12 12.01 -13.71
CA ASP A 175 8.93 13.23 -13.76
C ASP A 175 8.53 14.30 -12.72
N THR A 176 7.48 14.06 -11.91
CA THR A 176 7.11 14.97 -10.82
C THR A 176 7.86 14.61 -9.53
N LEU A 177 8.14 15.60 -8.67
CA LEU A 177 8.76 15.35 -7.36
C LEU A 177 7.85 14.47 -6.49
N LEU A 178 6.53 14.61 -6.61
CA LEU A 178 5.55 13.75 -5.96
C LEU A 178 5.70 12.28 -6.40
N ALA A 179 5.83 12.01 -7.69
CA ALA A 179 6.02 10.65 -8.19
C ALA A 179 7.37 10.04 -7.79
N ARG A 180 8.40 10.88 -7.58
CA ARG A 180 9.75 10.44 -7.19
C ARG A 180 9.91 10.20 -5.69
N TYR A 181 9.22 10.96 -4.84
CA TYR A 181 9.43 11.01 -3.40
C TYR A 181 8.18 10.69 -2.58
N ALA A 182 7.06 10.39 -3.21
CA ALA A 182 5.85 10.00 -2.53
C ALA A 182 5.13 8.87 -3.28
N LYS A 183 4.54 7.96 -2.52
CA LYS A 183 3.75 6.83 -3.02
C LYS A 183 2.26 7.18 -2.93
N ASN A 184 1.49 6.98 -3.99
CA ASN A 184 0.05 7.23 -4.00
C ASN A 184 -0.70 6.02 -3.42
N MET A 185 -1.09 6.11 -2.16
CA MET A 185 -1.82 5.07 -1.44
C MET A 185 -3.25 4.90 -1.97
N THR A 186 -3.89 5.99 -2.39
CA THR A 186 -5.24 5.93 -2.97
C THR A 186 -5.24 5.24 -4.34
N ALA A 187 -4.15 5.37 -5.11
CA ALA A 187 -3.98 4.62 -6.36
C ALA A 187 -3.79 3.12 -6.09
N ASP A 188 -3.03 2.75 -5.05
CA ASP A 188 -2.90 1.35 -4.62
C ASP A 188 -4.25 0.78 -4.16
N ALA A 189 -5.06 1.56 -3.43
CA ALA A 189 -6.42 1.19 -3.04
C ALA A 189 -7.32 0.92 -4.26
N ARG A 190 -7.28 1.80 -5.27
CA ARG A 190 -8.06 1.62 -6.52
C ARG A 190 -7.65 0.38 -7.30
N ASN A 191 -6.38 0.01 -7.24
CA ASN A 191 -5.81 -1.15 -7.94
C ASN A 191 -5.98 -2.46 -7.15
N GLY A 192 -6.64 -2.42 -5.98
CA GLY A 192 -6.82 -3.60 -5.14
C GLY A 192 -5.53 -4.14 -4.51
N ARG A 193 -4.52 -3.28 -4.34
CA ARG A 193 -3.23 -3.67 -3.75
C ARG A 193 -3.16 -3.49 -2.24
N LEU A 194 -4.19 -2.94 -1.63
CA LEU A 194 -4.26 -2.74 -0.18
C LEU A 194 -5.12 -3.82 0.44
N ASP A 195 -4.66 -4.30 1.58
CA ASP A 195 -5.38 -5.29 2.38
C ASP A 195 -6.59 -4.66 3.09
N PRO A 196 -7.65 -5.43 3.40
CA PRO A 196 -8.78 -4.93 4.15
C PRO A 196 -8.37 -4.54 5.58
N VAL A 197 -8.79 -3.36 6.02
CA VAL A 197 -8.50 -2.86 7.37
C VAL A 197 -9.70 -3.08 8.27
N LEU A 198 -9.53 -3.91 9.28
CA LEU A 198 -10.57 -4.33 10.21
C LEU A 198 -10.32 -3.79 11.63
N CYS A 199 -11.37 -3.70 12.43
CA CYS A 199 -11.34 -3.30 13.85
C CYS A 199 -10.77 -1.90 14.12
N ARG A 200 -10.78 -0.99 13.13
CA ARG A 200 -10.24 0.38 13.23
C ARG A 200 -11.22 1.46 12.76
N ASN A 201 -12.50 1.13 12.67
CA ASN A 201 -13.51 2.04 12.15
C ASN A 201 -13.61 3.34 12.97
N TYR A 202 -13.54 3.25 14.29
CA TYR A 202 -13.61 4.40 15.18
C TYR A 202 -12.48 5.40 14.94
N GLU A 203 -11.25 4.93 14.84
CA GLU A 203 -10.08 5.78 14.62
C GLU A 203 -10.10 6.39 13.21
N ILE A 204 -10.57 5.65 12.21
CA ILE A 204 -10.72 6.16 10.83
C ILE A 204 -11.82 7.24 10.79
N ASP A 205 -12.97 7.03 11.44
CA ASP A 205 -14.03 8.03 11.53
C ASP A 205 -13.54 9.31 12.23
N LEU A 206 -12.77 9.15 13.31
CA LEU A 206 -12.17 10.28 14.01
C LEU A 206 -11.18 11.05 13.12
N MET A 207 -10.39 10.36 12.30
CA MET A 207 -9.50 11.02 11.32
C MET A 207 -10.30 11.80 10.27
N ILE A 208 -11.38 11.22 9.75
CA ILE A 208 -12.28 11.88 8.80
C ILE A 208 -12.86 13.15 9.40
N ASP A 209 -13.36 13.07 10.63
CA ASP A 209 -13.89 14.22 11.37
C ASP A 209 -12.85 15.33 11.52
N ILE A 210 -11.63 14.97 11.91
CA ILE A 210 -10.53 15.93 12.07
C ILE A 210 -10.19 16.60 10.73
N LEU A 211 -10.05 15.84 9.65
CA LEU A 211 -9.73 16.35 8.30
C LEU A 211 -10.81 17.31 7.76
N CYS A 212 -12.06 17.17 8.20
CA CYS A 212 -13.17 18.03 7.82
C CYS A 212 -13.28 19.32 8.63
N ARG A 213 -12.55 19.48 9.73
CA ARG A 213 -12.57 20.67 10.60
C ARG A 213 -11.96 21.89 9.91
N ARG A 214 -12.30 23.08 10.43
CA ARG A 214 -11.69 24.35 10.01
C ARG A 214 -10.34 24.62 10.70
N ARG A 215 -10.16 24.13 11.92
CA ARG A 215 -8.96 24.30 12.74
C ARG A 215 -8.57 22.96 13.33
N LYS A 216 -7.28 22.77 13.62
CA LYS A 216 -6.74 21.48 14.08
C LYS A 216 -7.20 20.33 13.16
N ASN A 217 -7.07 20.57 11.87
CA ASN A 217 -7.57 19.70 10.80
C ASN A 217 -6.52 18.70 10.28
N ASN A 218 -5.41 18.55 10.98
CA ASN A 218 -4.39 17.58 10.67
C ASN A 218 -4.35 16.52 11.78
N PRO A 219 -4.69 15.27 11.51
CA PRO A 219 -4.56 14.21 12.51
C PRO A 219 -3.09 13.87 12.75
N VAL A 220 -2.74 13.62 14.01
CA VAL A 220 -1.50 12.94 14.38
C VAL A 220 -1.86 11.61 15.03
N VAL A 221 -1.51 10.54 14.35
CA VAL A 221 -1.75 9.16 14.77
C VAL A 221 -0.64 8.74 15.71
N VAL A 222 -0.99 8.41 16.94
CA VAL A 222 -0.01 8.09 17.99
C VAL A 222 -0.29 6.71 18.57
N GLY A 223 0.71 5.86 18.57
CA GLY A 223 0.67 4.51 19.10
C GLY A 223 2.06 3.86 19.06
N GLU A 224 2.23 2.77 19.77
CA GLU A 224 3.47 2.01 19.77
C GLU A 224 3.77 1.41 18.39
N ALA A 225 5.01 0.96 18.19
CA ALA A 225 5.37 0.26 16.95
C ALA A 225 4.59 -1.06 16.83
N GLY A 226 4.07 -1.37 15.63
CA GLY A 226 3.34 -2.62 15.39
C GLY A 226 1.84 -2.61 15.71
N VAL A 227 1.26 -1.49 16.22
CA VAL A 227 -0.19 -1.42 16.50
C VAL A 227 -1.06 -1.17 15.26
N GLY A 228 -0.46 -1.01 14.09
CA GLY A 228 -1.19 -0.80 12.82
C GLY A 228 -1.49 0.67 12.51
N LYS A 229 -0.58 1.61 12.83
CA LYS A 229 -0.75 3.04 12.48
C LYS A 229 -0.86 3.27 10.97
N SER A 230 -0.03 2.62 10.17
CA SER A 230 -0.03 2.75 8.70
C SER A 230 -1.30 2.12 8.10
N ALA A 231 -1.78 1.00 8.66
CA ALA A 231 -3.04 0.37 8.24
C ALA A 231 -4.25 1.31 8.38
N LEU A 232 -4.28 2.20 9.39
CA LEU A 232 -5.34 3.21 9.51
C LEU A 232 -5.41 4.14 8.29
N ILE A 233 -4.27 4.49 7.73
CA ILE A 233 -4.20 5.37 6.56
C ILE A 233 -4.62 4.60 5.30
N GLU A 234 -4.26 3.31 5.21
CA GLU A 234 -4.75 2.40 4.18
C GLU A 234 -6.27 2.27 4.24
N GLY A 235 -6.82 2.09 5.44
CA GLY A 235 -8.27 2.05 5.66
C GLY A 235 -8.97 3.36 5.27
N LEU A 236 -8.36 4.51 5.55
CA LEU A 236 -8.86 5.80 5.08
C LEU A 236 -8.82 5.89 3.54
N ALA A 237 -7.74 5.43 2.91
CA ALA A 237 -7.63 5.40 1.44
C ALA A 237 -8.70 4.50 0.80
N LEU A 238 -8.96 3.33 1.38
CA LEU A 238 -10.02 2.42 0.93
C LEU A 238 -11.40 3.07 1.03
N ARG A 239 -11.72 3.77 2.14
CA ARG A 239 -12.98 4.50 2.29
C ARG A 239 -13.14 5.67 1.33
N ILE A 240 -12.06 6.40 1.02
CA ILE A 240 -12.08 7.46 0.01
C ILE A 240 -12.42 6.89 -1.36
N VAL A 241 -11.81 5.76 -1.74
CA VAL A 241 -12.05 5.09 -3.02
C VAL A 241 -13.47 4.54 -3.11
N ALA A 242 -13.98 3.96 -2.01
CA ALA A 242 -15.35 3.46 -1.91
C ALA A 242 -16.41 4.58 -1.83
N GLY A 243 -15.99 5.87 -1.76
CA GLY A 243 -16.91 7.00 -1.62
C GLY A 243 -17.57 7.14 -0.23
N GLN A 244 -17.13 6.37 0.76
CA GLN A 244 -17.65 6.35 2.14
C GLN A 244 -17.05 7.47 3.01
N VAL A 245 -16.92 8.65 2.44
CA VAL A 245 -16.38 9.84 3.08
C VAL A 245 -17.21 11.07 2.73
N PRO A 246 -17.21 12.13 3.55
CA PRO A 246 -17.88 13.39 3.22
C PRO A 246 -17.36 14.00 1.91
N ASP A 247 -18.19 14.81 1.24
CA ASP A 247 -17.88 15.41 -0.06
C ASP A 247 -16.55 16.18 -0.09
N LYS A 248 -16.13 16.74 1.04
CA LYS A 248 -14.84 17.44 1.17
C LYS A 248 -13.61 16.55 0.99
N LEU A 249 -13.76 15.24 1.15
CA LEU A 249 -12.70 14.25 1.04
C LEU A 249 -12.86 13.33 -0.18
N LYS A 250 -13.99 13.43 -0.88
CA LYS A 250 -14.16 12.72 -2.15
C LYS A 250 -13.12 13.19 -3.15
N ASN A 251 -12.64 12.27 -3.96
CA ASN A 251 -11.59 12.50 -4.97
C ASN A 251 -10.26 13.08 -4.40
N THR A 252 -9.99 12.86 -3.12
CA THR A 252 -8.72 13.24 -2.50
C THR A 252 -7.72 12.09 -2.62
N ASP A 253 -6.49 12.40 -2.99
CA ASP A 253 -5.40 11.43 -3.00
C ASP A 253 -4.58 11.50 -1.71
N ILE A 254 -4.21 10.33 -1.16
CA ILE A 254 -3.28 10.22 -0.03
C ILE A 254 -1.92 9.85 -0.59
N MET A 255 -0.94 10.72 -0.33
CA MET A 255 0.45 10.54 -0.77
C MET A 255 1.33 10.26 0.45
N THR A 256 1.90 9.07 0.51
CA THR A 256 2.85 8.67 1.55
C THR A 256 4.24 9.17 1.20
N LEU A 257 4.82 10.00 2.05
CA LEU A 257 6.13 10.58 1.86
C LEU A 257 7.23 9.56 2.12
N ASP A 258 8.12 9.36 1.14
CA ASP A 258 9.33 8.56 1.30
C ASP A 258 10.49 9.46 1.77
N LEU A 259 10.72 9.43 3.08
CA LEU A 259 11.79 10.23 3.71
C LEU A 259 13.18 9.74 3.32
N GLY A 260 13.34 8.43 3.12
CA GLY A 260 14.62 7.84 2.70
C GLY A 260 15.01 8.31 1.31
N ALA A 261 14.09 8.28 0.36
CA ALA A 261 14.31 8.76 -1.01
C ALA A 261 14.59 10.27 -1.05
N LEU A 262 13.90 11.07 -0.23
CA LEU A 262 14.15 12.51 -0.12
C LEU A 262 15.54 12.85 0.42
N GLN A 263 16.05 12.05 1.37
CA GLN A 263 17.37 12.24 1.99
C GLN A 263 18.49 11.65 1.13
N ALA A 264 18.21 10.63 0.32
CA ALA A 264 19.20 9.98 -0.51
C ALA A 264 19.86 10.98 -1.48
N GLY A 265 21.19 11.06 -1.43
CA GLY A 265 21.99 11.97 -2.28
C GLY A 265 21.90 13.46 -1.93
N ALA A 266 21.17 13.85 -0.87
CA ALA A 266 21.14 15.23 -0.39
C ALA A 266 22.28 15.47 0.62
N SER A 267 23.53 15.43 0.13
CA SER A 267 24.74 15.64 0.97
C SER A 267 24.83 17.06 1.54
N VAL A 268 24.11 18.00 0.96
CA VAL A 268 24.07 19.41 1.35
C VAL A 268 22.68 19.75 1.88
N LYS A 269 22.61 20.33 3.07
CA LYS A 269 21.36 20.73 3.75
C LYS A 269 20.38 21.51 2.85
N GLY A 270 20.88 22.38 1.98
CA GLY A 270 20.05 23.18 1.06
C GLY A 270 19.37 22.39 -0.05
N GLU A 271 19.91 21.24 -0.46
CA GLU A 271 19.31 20.42 -1.53
C GLU A 271 18.08 19.69 -1.04
N PHE A 272 18.12 19.14 0.15
CA PHE A 272 16.95 18.53 0.79
C PHE A 272 15.82 19.56 0.99
N GLU A 273 16.14 20.75 1.51
CA GLU A 273 15.15 21.80 1.67
C GLU A 273 14.53 22.23 0.34
N LYS A 274 15.33 22.29 -0.74
CA LYS A 274 14.85 22.61 -2.09
C LYS A 274 13.91 21.53 -2.61
N ARG A 275 14.26 20.25 -2.47
CA ARG A 275 13.40 19.11 -2.86
C ARG A 275 12.08 19.14 -2.09
N PHE A 276 12.14 19.32 -0.78
CA PHE A 276 10.96 19.36 0.07
C PHE A 276 10.06 20.56 -0.24
N LYS A 277 10.61 21.76 -0.48
CA LYS A 277 9.85 22.94 -0.91
C LYS A 277 9.18 22.70 -2.26
N GLY A 278 9.88 22.09 -3.22
CA GLY A 278 9.30 21.73 -4.52
C GLY A 278 8.16 20.76 -4.39
N LEU A 279 8.33 19.70 -3.59
CA LEU A 279 7.28 18.72 -3.31
C LEU A 279 6.06 19.36 -2.65
N MET A 280 6.28 20.24 -1.67
CA MET A 280 5.20 20.99 -1.02
C MET A 280 4.44 21.88 -2.02
N ALA A 281 5.14 22.53 -2.94
CA ALA A 281 4.51 23.32 -3.97
C ALA A 281 3.65 22.45 -4.89
N GLU A 282 4.12 21.28 -5.31
CA GLU A 282 3.34 20.34 -6.12
C GLU A 282 2.08 19.84 -5.39
N VAL A 283 2.18 19.55 -4.08
CA VAL A 283 1.02 19.16 -3.25
C VAL A 283 -0.01 20.28 -3.17
N ILE A 284 0.42 21.51 -2.88
CA ILE A 284 -0.48 22.67 -2.72
C ILE A 284 -1.18 23.01 -4.04
N PHE A 285 -0.47 22.89 -5.17
CA PHE A 285 -0.97 23.23 -6.50
C PHE A 285 -1.50 22.01 -7.28
N SER A 286 -1.63 20.85 -6.63
CA SER A 286 -2.20 19.68 -7.27
C SER A 286 -3.64 19.92 -7.73
N PRO A 287 -4.02 19.49 -8.95
CA PRO A 287 -5.40 19.61 -9.44
C PRO A 287 -6.39 18.76 -8.64
N VAL A 288 -5.89 17.70 -8.01
CA VAL A 288 -6.64 16.83 -7.10
C VAL A 288 -6.22 17.19 -5.68
N PRO A 289 -7.17 17.34 -4.72
CA PRO A 289 -6.80 17.54 -3.34
C PRO A 289 -5.89 16.42 -2.84
N VAL A 290 -4.76 16.78 -2.22
CA VAL A 290 -3.78 15.83 -1.72
C VAL A 290 -3.68 15.94 -0.20
N ILE A 291 -3.69 14.78 0.46
CA ILE A 291 -3.33 14.63 1.86
C ILE A 291 -1.94 14.00 1.91
N LEU A 292 -1.01 14.68 2.54
CA LEU A 292 0.35 14.19 2.70
C LEU A 292 0.42 13.34 3.97
N PHE A 293 0.73 12.06 3.82
CA PHE A 293 1.00 11.17 4.95
C PHE A 293 2.50 11.12 5.24
N ILE A 294 2.86 11.40 6.49
CA ILE A 294 4.23 11.40 6.99
C ILE A 294 4.32 10.35 8.09
N ASP A 295 4.88 9.20 7.75
CA ASP A 295 5.22 8.20 8.75
C ASP A 295 6.49 8.59 9.50
N GLU A 296 6.63 8.16 10.75
CA GLU A 296 7.73 8.52 11.63
C GLU A 296 8.02 10.05 11.63
N ALA A 297 6.96 10.86 11.71
CA ALA A 297 7.04 12.33 11.57
C ALA A 297 8.02 13.00 12.54
N HIS A 298 8.38 12.35 13.63
CA HIS A 298 9.42 12.81 14.56
C HIS A 298 10.80 12.93 13.92
N THR A 299 11.10 12.15 12.89
CA THR A 299 12.38 12.23 12.16
C THR A 299 12.52 13.55 11.43
N LEU A 300 11.41 14.12 10.97
CA LEU A 300 11.37 15.43 10.30
C LEU A 300 11.32 16.61 11.27
N ILE A 301 10.66 16.43 12.41
CA ILE A 301 10.35 17.52 13.35
C ILE A 301 11.45 17.65 14.42
N GLY A 302 12.11 16.56 14.79
CA GLY A 302 13.06 16.51 15.90
C GLY A 302 14.54 16.60 15.53
N ALA A 303 14.87 16.49 14.27
CA ALA A 303 16.24 16.40 13.80
C ALA A 303 17.04 17.73 13.95
N GLY A 304 16.37 18.87 14.16
CA GLY A 304 17.00 20.19 14.27
C GLY A 304 17.84 20.42 15.53
N ASN A 305 17.71 19.59 16.56
CA ASN A 305 18.41 19.75 17.84
C ASN A 305 19.72 18.93 17.97
N GLN A 306 20.03 18.08 17.00
CA GLN A 306 21.33 17.42 16.91
C GLN A 306 22.15 18.08 15.80
N GLN A 307 23.44 18.29 16.03
CA GLN A 307 24.35 18.94 15.07
C GLN A 307 24.23 18.28 13.67
N GLY A 308 23.59 18.99 12.72
CA GLY A 308 23.40 18.55 11.36
C GLY A 308 21.99 18.06 10.99
N GLY A 309 21.04 17.99 11.91
CA GLY A 309 19.66 17.54 11.66
C GLY A 309 18.84 18.55 10.84
N LEU A 310 17.98 18.02 9.98
CA LEU A 310 17.10 18.77 9.06
C LEU A 310 15.83 19.22 9.80
N ASP A 311 15.71 20.51 10.09
CA ASP A 311 14.49 21.06 10.70
C ASP A 311 13.46 21.45 9.63
N ILE A 312 12.65 20.48 9.22
CA ILE A 312 11.55 20.68 8.25
C ILE A 312 10.35 21.35 8.93
N SER A 313 10.28 21.33 10.24
CA SER A 313 9.16 21.93 10.95
C SER A 313 8.96 23.39 10.56
N ASN A 314 10.04 24.12 10.35
CA ASN A 314 10.02 25.52 9.91
C ASN A 314 9.50 25.70 8.47
N LEU A 315 9.60 24.69 7.61
CA LEU A 315 9.04 24.71 6.25
C LEU A 315 7.56 24.32 6.24
N LEU A 316 7.15 23.37 7.10
CA LEU A 316 5.77 22.92 7.23
C LEU A 316 4.87 23.93 7.96
N LYS A 317 5.38 24.58 9.00
CA LYS A 317 4.60 25.50 9.86
C LYS A 317 3.88 26.59 9.09
N PRO A 318 4.46 27.29 8.10
CA PRO A 318 3.76 28.33 7.34
C PRO A 318 2.60 27.77 6.50
N ALA A 319 2.79 26.67 5.79
CA ALA A 319 1.77 26.05 4.95
C ALA A 319 0.61 25.47 5.77
N LEU A 320 0.91 24.82 6.89
CA LEU A 320 -0.09 24.36 7.86
C LEU A 320 -0.83 25.54 8.52
N ALA A 321 -0.14 26.66 8.74
CA ALA A 321 -0.75 27.85 9.34
C ALA A 321 -1.77 28.51 8.41
N ARG A 322 -1.49 28.54 7.10
CA ARG A 322 -2.40 29.08 6.08
C ARG A 322 -3.51 28.09 5.70
N GLY A 323 -3.41 26.82 6.12
CA GLY A 323 -4.37 25.77 5.74
C GLY A 323 -4.26 25.32 4.29
N GLU A 324 -3.14 25.60 3.65
CA GLU A 324 -2.83 25.23 2.27
C GLU A 324 -2.47 23.76 2.12
N LEU A 325 -2.03 23.13 3.22
CA LEU A 325 -1.61 21.73 3.27
C LEU A 325 -2.47 20.95 4.26
N LYS A 326 -2.94 19.79 3.85
CA LYS A 326 -3.50 18.76 4.74
C LYS A 326 -2.48 17.66 4.94
N THR A 327 -2.22 17.33 6.20
CA THR A 327 -1.19 16.36 6.57
C THR A 327 -1.71 15.40 7.62
N ILE A 328 -1.39 14.13 7.48
CA ILE A 328 -1.54 13.11 8.51
C ILE A 328 -0.13 12.74 8.95
N ALA A 329 0.13 12.82 10.24
CA ALA A 329 1.41 12.42 10.83
C ALA A 329 1.22 11.13 11.62
N ALA A 330 2.20 10.22 11.60
CA ALA A 330 2.27 9.07 12.48
C ALA A 330 3.54 9.11 13.32
N THR A 331 3.43 8.75 14.61
CA THR A 331 4.57 8.76 15.54
C THR A 331 4.29 7.88 16.76
N THR A 332 5.29 7.64 17.60
CA THR A 332 5.12 6.97 18.89
C THR A 332 4.67 7.95 19.98
N TRP A 333 4.19 7.42 21.10
CA TRP A 333 3.73 8.25 22.21
C TRP A 333 4.84 9.09 22.85
N SER A 334 6.03 8.50 23.01
CA SER A 334 7.20 9.17 23.57
C SER A 334 7.65 10.35 22.71
N GLU A 335 7.65 10.17 21.40
CA GLU A 335 8.07 11.16 20.42
C GLU A 335 7.02 12.27 20.24
N TYR A 336 5.72 11.91 20.29
CA TYR A 336 4.65 12.91 20.30
C TYR A 336 4.81 13.90 21.45
N LYS A 337 5.03 13.40 22.68
CA LYS A 337 5.27 14.26 23.85
C LYS A 337 6.52 15.12 23.72
N LYS A 338 7.56 14.56 23.12
CA LYS A 338 8.86 15.23 22.99
C LYS A 338 8.85 16.34 21.95
N TYR A 339 8.19 16.14 20.80
CA TYR A 339 8.31 17.00 19.63
C TYR A 339 7.03 17.75 19.26
N PHE A 340 5.84 17.15 19.37
CA PHE A 340 4.58 17.78 18.99
C PHE A 340 3.94 18.57 20.12
N GLU A 341 3.87 17.99 21.31
CA GLU A 341 3.19 18.60 22.44
C GLU A 341 3.91 19.87 22.92
N LYS A 342 5.23 19.86 22.90
CA LYS A 342 6.06 21.00 23.30
C LYS A 342 6.09 22.15 22.29
N ASP A 343 5.77 21.89 21.03
CA ASP A 343 5.75 22.92 19.98
C ASP A 343 4.36 23.53 19.87
N ALA A 344 4.20 24.76 20.37
CA ALA A 344 2.92 25.47 20.37
C ALA A 344 2.34 25.71 18.96
N ALA A 345 3.16 25.77 17.92
CA ALA A 345 2.70 25.96 16.55
C ALA A 345 2.11 24.65 15.98
N LEU A 346 2.73 23.52 16.25
CA LEU A 346 2.27 22.20 15.83
C LEU A 346 1.06 21.75 16.66
N SER A 347 1.07 21.89 17.97
CA SER A 347 -0.04 21.49 18.86
C SER A 347 -1.36 22.21 18.55
N ARG A 348 -1.31 23.42 17.98
CA ARG A 348 -2.48 24.17 17.52
C ARG A 348 -3.02 23.71 16.16
N ARG A 349 -2.26 22.93 15.40
CA ARG A 349 -2.61 22.50 14.04
C ARG A 349 -2.92 21.02 13.96
N PHE A 350 -2.30 20.22 14.82
CA PHE A 350 -2.52 18.78 14.88
C PHE A 350 -3.52 18.40 15.97
N GLN A 351 -4.32 17.38 15.70
CA GLN A 351 -5.23 16.74 16.64
C GLN A 351 -4.82 15.30 16.84
N LEU A 352 -4.69 14.90 18.08
CA LEU A 352 -4.29 13.56 18.48
C LEU A 352 -5.37 12.52 18.13
N VAL A 353 -4.93 11.44 17.48
CA VAL A 353 -5.66 10.18 17.31
C VAL A 353 -4.83 9.09 17.98
N LYS A 354 -5.32 8.58 19.11
CA LYS A 354 -4.64 7.53 19.85
C LYS A 354 -5.00 6.17 19.27
N VAL A 355 -4.00 5.37 18.96
CA VAL A 355 -4.13 3.98 18.52
C VAL A 355 -3.58 3.08 19.61
N SER A 356 -4.45 2.28 20.20
CA SER A 356 -4.06 1.29 21.21
C SER A 356 -3.83 -0.08 20.56
N GLU A 357 -3.08 -0.93 21.25
CA GLU A 357 -2.93 -2.33 20.89
C GLU A 357 -4.30 -3.01 20.90
N PRO A 358 -4.69 -3.74 19.83
CA PRO A 358 -5.91 -4.54 19.82
C PRO A 358 -5.75 -5.72 20.78
N ASN A 359 -6.87 -6.19 21.33
CA ASN A 359 -6.88 -7.44 22.11
C ASN A 359 -6.77 -8.67 21.20
N ALA A 360 -6.56 -9.88 21.78
CA ALA A 360 -6.42 -11.11 21.01
C ALA A 360 -7.65 -11.41 20.11
N ALA A 361 -8.87 -11.07 20.56
CA ALA A 361 -10.07 -11.29 19.77
C ALA A 361 -10.12 -10.37 18.53
N GLU A 362 -9.80 -9.10 18.71
CA GLU A 362 -9.69 -8.13 17.60
C GLU A 362 -8.54 -8.51 16.64
N ALA A 363 -7.40 -8.94 17.19
CA ALA A 363 -6.28 -9.42 16.39
C ALA A 363 -6.67 -10.65 15.56
N THR A 364 -7.45 -11.58 16.11
CA THR A 364 -7.97 -12.73 15.35
C THR A 364 -8.85 -12.29 14.19
N ILE A 365 -9.71 -11.28 14.36
CA ILE A 365 -10.53 -10.74 13.26
C ILE A 365 -9.65 -10.11 12.18
N ILE A 366 -8.60 -9.40 12.57
CA ILE A 366 -7.64 -8.82 11.62
C ILE A 366 -6.93 -9.93 10.84
N LEU A 367 -6.45 -10.97 11.52
CA LEU A 367 -5.80 -12.12 10.88
C LEU A 367 -6.73 -12.86 9.90
N ARG A 368 -8.03 -13.02 10.24
CA ARG A 368 -9.03 -13.58 9.31
C ARG A 368 -9.16 -12.77 8.04
N GLY A 369 -9.13 -11.44 8.14
CA GLY A 369 -9.16 -10.56 6.97
C GLY A 369 -7.92 -10.67 6.09
N LEU A 370 -6.78 -11.07 6.66
CA LEU A 370 -5.51 -11.22 5.95
C LEU A 370 -5.26 -12.66 5.49
N SER A 371 -5.98 -13.66 6.01
CA SER A 371 -5.70 -15.08 5.77
C SER A 371 -5.65 -15.42 4.28
N ALA A 372 -6.60 -14.95 3.48
CA ALA A 372 -6.64 -15.22 2.03
C ALA A 372 -5.40 -14.69 1.30
N VAL A 373 -4.84 -13.56 1.70
CA VAL A 373 -3.62 -12.97 1.12
C VAL A 373 -2.41 -13.85 1.42
N TYR A 374 -2.30 -14.34 2.67
CA TYR A 374 -1.20 -15.24 3.06
C TYR A 374 -1.33 -16.62 2.45
N GLU A 375 -2.55 -17.18 2.37
CA GLU A 375 -2.83 -18.44 1.68
C GLU A 375 -2.40 -18.38 0.21
N GLN A 376 -2.76 -17.29 -0.48
CA GLN A 376 -2.41 -17.08 -1.88
C GLN A 376 -0.90 -16.86 -2.08
N SER A 377 -0.26 -16.11 -1.17
CA SER A 377 1.16 -15.81 -1.24
C SER A 377 2.05 -17.02 -1.01
N HIS A 378 1.70 -17.89 -0.06
CA HIS A 378 2.49 -19.06 0.33
C HIS A 378 1.99 -20.37 -0.32
N GLY A 379 0.80 -20.38 -0.91
CA GLY A 379 0.20 -21.58 -1.51
C GLY A 379 -0.20 -22.64 -0.46
N VAL A 380 -0.57 -22.22 0.76
CA VAL A 380 -0.95 -23.08 1.87
C VAL A 380 -2.29 -22.64 2.45
N LEU A 381 -3.09 -23.58 2.94
CA LEU A 381 -4.34 -23.27 3.66
C LEU A 381 -4.04 -22.93 5.11
N ILE A 382 -4.85 -22.07 5.71
CA ILE A 382 -4.74 -21.65 7.10
C ILE A 382 -6.03 -22.01 7.84
N ASP A 383 -5.91 -22.73 8.94
CA ASP A 383 -7.04 -23.08 9.80
C ASP A 383 -7.41 -21.88 10.71
N ASP A 384 -8.70 -21.73 11.02
CA ASP A 384 -9.18 -20.69 11.94
C ASP A 384 -8.57 -20.83 13.35
N ASP A 385 -8.38 -22.06 13.81
CA ASP A 385 -7.70 -22.34 15.08
C ASP A 385 -6.24 -21.83 15.09
N ALA A 386 -5.57 -21.85 13.95
CA ALA A 386 -4.25 -21.29 13.79
C ALA A 386 -4.26 -19.76 13.94
N LEU A 387 -5.25 -19.09 13.37
CA LEU A 387 -5.41 -17.62 13.49
C LEU A 387 -5.66 -17.21 14.94
N GLN A 388 -6.55 -17.94 15.64
CA GLN A 388 -6.81 -17.72 17.05
C GLN A 388 -5.56 -17.99 17.91
N ALA A 389 -4.84 -19.07 17.62
CA ALA A 389 -3.61 -19.41 18.32
C ALA A 389 -2.52 -18.37 18.08
N ALA A 390 -2.38 -17.87 16.85
CA ALA A 390 -1.42 -16.82 16.51
C ALA A 390 -1.66 -15.54 17.34
N ALA A 391 -2.92 -15.13 17.48
CA ALA A 391 -3.28 -13.96 18.28
C ALA A 391 -3.05 -14.20 19.79
N THR A 392 -3.63 -15.29 20.34
CA THR A 392 -3.62 -15.54 21.80
C THR A 392 -2.24 -15.91 22.33
N LEU A 393 -1.50 -16.76 21.62
CA LEU A 393 -0.15 -17.17 22.05
C LEU A 393 0.86 -16.03 21.88
N SER A 394 0.72 -15.20 20.82
CA SER A 394 1.56 -14.01 20.66
C SER A 394 1.31 -12.98 21.77
N GLU A 395 0.05 -12.73 22.13
CA GLU A 395 -0.29 -11.83 23.23
C GLU A 395 0.38 -12.28 24.52
N ARG A 396 0.32 -13.58 24.81
CA ARG A 396 0.76 -14.17 26.08
C ARG A 396 2.28 -14.34 26.18
N TYR A 397 2.94 -14.78 25.12
CA TYR A 397 4.34 -15.22 25.18
C TYR A 397 5.34 -14.28 24.49
N LEU A 398 4.89 -13.41 23.59
CA LEU A 398 5.76 -12.45 22.90
C LEU A 398 5.66 -11.07 23.57
N SER A 399 6.50 -10.85 24.56
CA SER A 399 6.66 -9.54 25.20
C SER A 399 7.57 -8.61 24.37
N GLY A 400 7.33 -7.30 24.43
CA GLY A 400 8.16 -6.29 23.74
C GLY A 400 7.76 -5.97 22.31
N ARG A 401 6.76 -6.64 21.75
CA ARG A 401 6.13 -6.34 20.46
C ARG A 401 4.62 -6.22 20.66
N GLN A 402 3.93 -5.55 19.75
CA GLN A 402 2.51 -5.24 19.87
C GLN A 402 1.68 -6.05 18.85
N LEU A 403 0.42 -6.36 19.22
CA LEU A 403 -0.57 -6.86 18.29
C LEU A 403 -1.00 -5.71 17.35
N PRO A 404 -1.38 -5.99 16.09
CA PRO A 404 -1.44 -7.31 15.46
C PRO A 404 -0.09 -7.78 14.86
N ASP A 405 0.92 -6.93 14.79
CA ASP A 405 2.19 -7.15 14.09
C ASP A 405 2.89 -8.45 14.52
N LYS A 406 3.02 -8.69 15.83
CA LYS A 406 3.64 -9.93 16.35
C LYS A 406 2.88 -11.21 15.96
N ALA A 407 1.54 -11.14 15.86
CA ALA A 407 0.74 -12.29 15.46
C ALA A 407 0.80 -12.53 13.95
N ILE A 408 0.86 -11.46 13.15
CA ILE A 408 1.07 -11.52 11.70
C ILE A 408 2.43 -12.17 11.39
N ASP A 409 3.50 -11.75 12.06
CA ASP A 409 4.83 -12.32 11.85
C ASP A 409 4.90 -13.81 12.20
N VAL A 410 4.21 -14.23 13.27
CA VAL A 410 4.12 -15.65 13.64
C VAL A 410 3.39 -16.43 12.58
N LEU A 411 2.26 -15.91 12.07
CA LEU A 411 1.47 -16.53 11.02
C LEU A 411 2.27 -16.64 9.72
N ASP A 412 2.89 -15.57 9.29
CA ASP A 412 3.72 -15.53 8.07
C ASP A 412 4.87 -16.54 8.15
N THR A 413 5.56 -16.60 9.29
CA THR A 413 6.62 -17.58 9.54
C THR A 413 6.10 -19.01 9.49
N ALA A 414 4.93 -19.27 10.06
CA ALA A 414 4.32 -20.61 10.05
C ALA A 414 3.92 -21.02 8.62
N CYS A 415 3.31 -20.12 7.86
CA CYS A 415 2.96 -20.33 6.45
C CYS A 415 4.21 -20.64 5.61
N ALA A 416 5.26 -19.83 5.76
CA ALA A 416 6.53 -20.05 5.06
C ALA A 416 7.15 -21.42 5.39
N ARG A 417 7.11 -21.84 6.66
CA ARG A 417 7.63 -23.16 7.07
C ARG A 417 6.85 -24.32 6.48
N VAL A 418 5.52 -24.24 6.51
CA VAL A 418 4.67 -25.28 5.92
C VAL A 418 4.95 -25.36 4.41
N ALA A 419 5.00 -24.24 3.70
CA ALA A 419 5.31 -24.18 2.27
C ALA A 419 6.69 -24.79 1.96
N ILE A 420 7.72 -24.48 2.75
CA ILE A 420 9.07 -25.05 2.57
C ILE A 420 9.06 -26.57 2.84
N ASN A 421 8.40 -27.03 3.89
CA ASN A 421 8.37 -28.45 4.25
C ASN A 421 7.59 -29.31 3.23
N LEU A 422 6.66 -28.69 2.47
CA LEU A 422 5.98 -29.36 1.36
C LEU A 422 6.92 -29.63 0.17
N SER A 423 7.93 -28.79 -0.03
CA SER A 423 8.83 -28.83 -1.20
C SER A 423 10.23 -29.35 -0.88
N SER A 424 10.66 -29.34 0.38
CA SER A 424 12.02 -29.62 0.80
C SER A 424 12.06 -30.52 2.04
N PRO A 425 13.11 -31.32 2.24
CA PRO A 425 13.27 -32.14 3.43
C PRO A 425 13.27 -31.28 4.70
N PRO A 426 12.64 -31.76 5.79
CA PRO A 426 12.65 -31.08 7.09
C PRO A 426 14.06 -30.82 7.62
N LYS A 427 14.22 -29.76 8.43
CA LYS A 427 15.52 -29.39 9.03
C LYS A 427 16.20 -30.56 9.78
N GLN A 428 15.43 -31.47 10.35
CA GLN A 428 15.92 -32.63 11.07
C GLN A 428 16.69 -33.59 10.14
N ILE A 429 16.14 -33.88 8.96
CA ILE A 429 16.81 -34.72 7.93
C ILE A 429 18.08 -34.02 7.46
N SER A 430 18.03 -32.73 7.16
CA SER A 430 19.20 -31.97 6.75
C SER A 430 20.31 -31.92 7.81
N ALA A 431 19.93 -31.86 9.10
CA ALA A 431 20.89 -31.88 10.21
C ALA A 431 21.58 -33.24 10.34
N LEU A 432 20.81 -34.35 10.26
CA LEU A 432 21.37 -35.70 10.31
C LEU A 432 22.25 -36.00 9.08
N THR A 433 21.85 -35.54 7.90
CA THR A 433 22.66 -35.66 6.68
C THR A 433 23.98 -34.91 6.82
N THR A 434 23.97 -33.71 7.41
CA THR A 434 25.20 -32.96 7.68
C THR A 434 26.09 -33.68 8.69
N LEU A 435 25.49 -34.24 9.75
CA LEU A 435 26.20 -34.99 10.77
C LEU A 435 26.84 -36.28 10.19
N SER A 436 26.09 -37.01 9.35
CA SER A 436 26.63 -38.23 8.68
C SER A 436 27.82 -37.89 7.80
N HIS A 437 27.80 -36.80 7.04
CA HIS A 437 28.94 -36.35 6.24
C HIS A 437 30.17 -35.96 7.08
N GLN A 438 29.93 -35.33 8.26
CA GLN A 438 31.01 -34.99 9.19
C GLN A 438 31.64 -36.26 9.79
N GLN A 439 30.83 -37.22 10.21
CA GLN A 439 31.30 -38.50 10.74
C GLN A 439 32.04 -39.31 9.68
N GLU A 440 31.56 -39.34 8.44
CA GLU A 440 32.24 -39.99 7.31
C GLU A 440 33.61 -39.35 7.01
N ALA A 441 33.71 -38.02 7.10
CA ALA A 441 34.98 -37.32 6.94
C ALA A 441 35.98 -37.67 8.07
N GLU A 442 35.47 -37.77 9.32
CA GLU A 442 36.28 -38.17 10.46
C GLU A 442 36.77 -39.64 10.33
N ILE A 443 35.91 -40.57 9.91
CA ILE A 443 36.28 -41.97 9.63
C ILE A 443 37.38 -42.02 8.58
N ARG A 444 37.23 -41.34 7.46
CA ARG A 444 38.26 -41.31 6.40
C ARG A 444 39.60 -40.76 6.92
N GLN A 445 39.56 -39.77 7.80
CA GLN A 445 40.76 -39.19 8.40
C GLN A 445 41.44 -40.21 9.33
N LEU A 446 40.67 -40.87 10.22
CA LEU A 446 41.16 -41.88 11.15
C LEU A 446 41.73 -43.10 10.40
N GLU A 447 41.07 -43.59 9.36
CA GLU A 447 41.57 -44.68 8.53
C GLU A 447 42.93 -44.33 7.88
N ARG A 448 43.07 -43.10 7.39
CA ARG A 448 44.32 -42.61 6.83
C ARG A 448 45.44 -42.61 7.87
N GLU A 449 45.16 -42.09 9.08
CA GLU A 449 46.14 -42.05 10.18
C GLU A 449 46.59 -43.44 10.64
N LEU A 450 45.67 -44.41 10.71
CA LEU A 450 45.98 -45.80 11.00
C LEU A 450 46.81 -46.42 9.90
N ARG A 451 46.47 -46.19 8.63
CA ARG A 451 47.18 -46.77 7.47
C ARG A 451 48.62 -46.30 7.35
N ILE A 452 48.91 -45.05 7.73
CA ILE A 452 50.26 -44.46 7.69
C ILE A 452 51.02 -44.60 9.03
N GLY A 453 50.44 -45.29 10.01
CA GLY A 453 51.09 -45.57 11.30
C GLY A 453 51.21 -44.36 12.24
N LEU A 454 50.49 -43.26 11.99
CA LEU A 454 50.45 -42.11 12.91
C LEU A 454 49.63 -42.36 14.16
N ARG A 455 48.69 -43.30 14.08
CA ARG A 455 47.86 -43.74 15.20
C ARG A 455 47.86 -45.25 15.28
N THR A 456 47.87 -45.78 16.52
CA THR A 456 47.82 -47.21 16.78
C THR A 456 46.57 -47.64 17.56
N ASP A 457 45.88 -46.66 18.16
CA ASP A 457 44.65 -46.87 18.90
C ASP A 457 43.43 -46.80 17.98
N THR A 458 42.61 -47.85 18.02
CA THR A 458 41.39 -47.99 17.20
C THR A 458 40.11 -47.66 17.96
N SER A 459 40.17 -47.32 19.26
CA SER A 459 39.00 -47.09 20.13
C SER A 459 38.12 -45.95 19.61
N ARG A 460 38.73 -44.81 19.19
CA ARG A 460 37.99 -43.67 18.62
C ARG A 460 37.33 -44.02 17.28
N MET A 461 37.96 -44.86 16.48
CA MET A 461 37.38 -45.27 15.22
C MET A 461 36.15 -46.14 15.39
N THR A 462 36.17 -47.07 16.35
CA THR A 462 35.00 -47.90 16.71
C THR A 462 33.86 -47.05 17.22
N GLU A 463 34.13 -46.08 18.10
CA GLU A 463 33.10 -45.16 18.60
C GLU A 463 32.44 -44.34 17.48
N VAL A 464 33.24 -43.80 16.56
CA VAL A 464 32.70 -42.99 15.46
C VAL A 464 31.95 -43.85 14.44
N LEU A 465 32.36 -45.08 14.21
CA LEU A 465 31.63 -46.06 13.38
C LEU A 465 30.25 -46.40 13.99
N GLU A 466 30.19 -46.67 15.31
CA GLU A 466 28.95 -46.93 15.98
C GLU A 466 28.00 -45.70 15.89
N GLN A 467 28.52 -44.52 16.18
CA GLN A 467 27.75 -43.26 16.03
C GLN A 467 27.26 -43.01 14.62
N TYR A 468 28.08 -43.35 13.62
CA TYR A 468 27.73 -43.21 12.20
C TYR A 468 26.60 -44.16 11.80
N ASP A 469 26.67 -45.43 12.25
CA ASP A 469 25.64 -46.44 12.01
C ASP A 469 24.31 -46.04 12.69
N GLU A 470 24.38 -45.51 13.91
CA GLU A 470 23.20 -44.96 14.61
C GLU A 470 22.59 -43.75 13.84
N THR A 471 23.45 -42.84 13.35
CA THR A 471 23.02 -41.68 12.58
C THR A 471 22.38 -42.08 11.25
N LEU A 472 22.93 -43.06 10.53
CA LEU A 472 22.34 -43.58 9.31
C LEU A 472 21.00 -44.27 9.54
N SER A 473 20.88 -45.08 10.61
CA SER A 473 19.62 -45.73 10.96
C SER A 473 18.53 -44.69 11.28
N ALA A 474 18.87 -43.67 12.09
CA ALA A 474 17.95 -42.58 12.41
C ALA A 474 17.57 -41.75 11.16
N LEU A 475 18.49 -41.56 10.23
CA LEU A 475 18.23 -40.86 8.95
C LEU A 475 17.26 -41.65 8.07
N ASP A 476 17.48 -42.96 7.91
CA ASP A 476 16.62 -43.84 7.12
C ASP A 476 15.19 -43.91 7.68
N GLU A 477 15.06 -44.09 8.99
CA GLU A 477 13.75 -44.07 9.69
C GLU A 477 13.00 -42.74 9.44
N LEU A 478 13.73 -41.62 9.54
CA LEU A 478 13.14 -40.30 9.40
C LEU A 478 12.78 -40.00 7.93
N GLU A 479 13.57 -40.47 6.97
CA GLU A 479 13.28 -40.32 5.52
C GLU A 479 12.04 -41.13 5.13
N VAL A 480 11.90 -42.36 5.63
CA VAL A 480 10.71 -43.20 5.38
C VAL A 480 9.47 -42.54 5.96
N ALA A 481 9.55 -42.05 7.22
CA ALA A 481 8.43 -41.34 7.84
C ALA A 481 8.06 -40.07 7.08
N TRP A 482 9.05 -39.31 6.62
CA TRP A 482 8.81 -38.11 5.82
C TRP A 482 8.14 -38.42 4.48
N GLN A 483 8.60 -39.43 3.75
CA GLN A 483 7.99 -39.84 2.47
C GLN A 483 6.54 -40.29 2.64
N GLN A 484 6.24 -41.03 3.70
CA GLN A 484 4.86 -41.44 4.02
C GLN A 484 3.97 -40.24 4.31
N GLN A 485 4.41 -39.31 5.16
CA GLN A 485 3.64 -38.10 5.46
C GLN A 485 3.48 -37.21 4.21
N GLN A 486 4.52 -37.10 3.38
CA GLN A 486 4.45 -36.29 2.16
C GLN A 486 3.42 -36.83 1.17
N THR A 487 3.34 -38.16 1.00
CA THR A 487 2.36 -38.80 0.11
C THR A 487 0.93 -38.52 0.59
N LEU A 488 0.66 -38.73 1.89
CA LEU A 488 -0.65 -38.45 2.46
C LEU A 488 -1.05 -36.97 2.34
N VAL A 489 -0.10 -36.06 2.60
CA VAL A 489 -0.32 -34.61 2.47
C VAL A 489 -0.65 -34.22 1.04
N GLN A 490 0.03 -34.78 0.05
CA GLN A 490 -0.25 -34.51 -1.36
C GLN A 490 -1.65 -35.00 -1.76
N GLU A 491 -2.07 -36.19 -1.30
CA GLU A 491 -3.43 -36.70 -1.52
C GLU A 491 -4.49 -35.79 -0.86
N ILE A 492 -4.25 -35.34 0.37
CA ILE A 492 -5.14 -34.42 1.09
C ILE A 492 -5.27 -33.09 0.34
N ILE A 493 -4.17 -32.50 -0.12
CA ILE A 493 -4.18 -31.25 -0.86
C ILE A 493 -4.95 -31.40 -2.18
N ALA A 494 -4.70 -32.49 -2.92
CA ALA A 494 -5.40 -32.76 -4.19
C ALA A 494 -6.91 -32.91 -3.98
N LEU A 495 -7.35 -33.64 -2.95
CA LEU A 495 -8.78 -33.79 -2.62
C LEU A 495 -9.43 -32.47 -2.19
N ARG A 496 -8.71 -31.65 -1.40
CA ARG A 496 -9.20 -30.31 -1.01
C ARG A 496 -9.36 -29.39 -2.21
N GLN A 497 -8.42 -29.38 -3.13
CA GLN A 497 -8.52 -28.60 -4.37
C GLN A 497 -9.72 -29.04 -5.23
N GLN A 498 -9.99 -30.35 -5.34
CA GLN A 498 -11.18 -30.85 -6.03
C GLN A 498 -12.47 -30.39 -5.37
N LEU A 499 -12.55 -30.43 -4.04
CA LEU A 499 -13.73 -29.98 -3.30
C LEU A 499 -13.96 -28.46 -3.40
N LEU A 500 -12.90 -27.66 -3.40
CA LEU A 500 -12.99 -26.21 -3.60
C LEU A 500 -13.39 -25.85 -5.03
N GLY A 501 -12.84 -26.54 -6.05
CA GLY A 501 -13.22 -26.32 -7.45
C GLY A 501 -14.68 -26.65 -7.73
N VAL A 502 -15.25 -27.69 -7.12
CA VAL A 502 -16.68 -28.02 -7.22
C VAL A 502 -17.55 -26.93 -6.57
N ALA A 503 -17.10 -26.35 -5.45
CA ALA A 503 -17.84 -25.28 -4.78
C ALA A 503 -17.84 -23.94 -5.55
N GLU A 504 -16.78 -23.63 -6.28
CA GLU A 504 -16.73 -22.45 -7.16
C GLU A 504 -17.65 -22.59 -8.38
N ASP A 505 -17.75 -23.77 -8.96
CA ASP A 505 -18.66 -24.07 -10.08
C ASP A 505 -20.14 -24.02 -9.66
N ASP A 506 -20.45 -24.44 -8.42
CA ASP A 506 -21.82 -24.37 -7.85
C ASP A 506 -22.23 -22.92 -7.54
N VAL A 507 -21.30 -22.06 -7.11
CA VAL A 507 -21.57 -20.62 -6.86
C VAL A 507 -21.74 -19.84 -8.17
N ALA A 508 -21.01 -20.21 -9.22
CA ALA A 508 -21.14 -19.59 -10.55
C ALA A 508 -22.45 -19.94 -11.27
N SER A 509 -23.19 -20.96 -10.80
CA SER A 509 -24.46 -21.41 -11.37
C SER A 509 -25.71 -20.85 -10.67
N LEU A 510 -25.58 -20.00 -9.65
CA LEU A 510 -26.71 -19.31 -9.03
C LEU A 510 -27.14 -18.10 -9.91
N PRO A 511 -28.41 -18.03 -10.34
CA PRO A 511 -28.91 -16.88 -11.11
C PRO A 511 -28.95 -15.64 -10.21
N ASP A 512 -28.56 -14.50 -10.78
CA ASP A 512 -28.59 -13.18 -10.17
C ASP A 512 -29.94 -12.92 -9.47
N ALA A 513 -29.91 -12.77 -8.16
CA ALA A 513 -31.05 -12.42 -7.34
C ALA A 513 -31.20 -10.89 -7.26
N ASP A 514 -31.53 -10.25 -8.38
CA ASP A 514 -32.01 -8.86 -8.42
C ASP A 514 -33.16 -8.73 -9.44
N ALA A 515 -34.32 -9.28 -9.08
CA ALA A 515 -35.61 -8.89 -9.65
C ALA A 515 -36.70 -9.27 -8.65
N VAL A 516 -36.94 -8.43 -7.65
CA VAL A 516 -38.15 -8.49 -6.84
C VAL A 516 -39.19 -7.57 -7.51
N GLU A 517 -40.10 -8.14 -8.27
CA GLU A 517 -41.39 -7.51 -8.58
C GLU A 517 -42.43 -7.93 -7.56
N ASP A 518 -43.00 -6.89 -6.93
CA ASP A 518 -44.15 -6.91 -6.04
C ASP A 518 -45.40 -7.44 -6.71
N THR A 519 -46.02 -8.48 -6.15
CA THR A 519 -47.49 -8.63 -6.18
C THR A 519 -47.99 -9.58 -5.07
N PRO A 520 -49.18 -9.29 -4.46
CA PRO A 520 -49.59 -9.88 -3.20
C PRO A 520 -50.44 -11.14 -3.33
N PRO A 521 -50.77 -11.82 -2.21
CA PRO A 521 -51.20 -13.21 -2.17
C PRO A 521 -52.71 -13.40 -2.35
N GLU A 522 -53.09 -14.49 -3.01
CA GLU A 522 -54.44 -15.05 -2.86
C GLU A 522 -54.43 -16.55 -2.62
N ALA A 523 -55.44 -16.95 -1.85
CA ALA A 523 -55.63 -18.12 -1.04
C ALA A 523 -55.94 -19.44 -1.76
N GLU A 524 -55.65 -20.51 -1.03
CA GLU A 524 -56.36 -21.76 -0.79
C GLU A 524 -57.09 -22.50 -1.96
N GLN A 525 -56.74 -23.77 -2.11
CA GLN A 525 -57.58 -24.96 -1.86
C GLN A 525 -57.02 -26.23 -2.50
N ASP A 526 -56.63 -27.15 -1.66
CA ASP A 526 -57.22 -28.48 -1.36
C ASP A 526 -57.64 -29.36 -2.56
N SER A 527 -57.10 -30.56 -2.63
CA SER A 527 -57.70 -31.88 -2.69
C SER A 527 -56.84 -32.92 -3.43
N THR A 528 -56.36 -33.87 -2.69
CA THR A 528 -56.68 -35.33 -2.66
C THR A 528 -56.63 -36.13 -3.97
N ASP A 529 -56.02 -37.31 -3.75
CA ASP A 529 -56.22 -38.67 -4.31
C ASP A 529 -55.34 -39.11 -5.49
N ALA A 530 -54.47 -40.01 -5.19
CA ALA A 530 -54.55 -41.49 -5.11
C ALA A 530 -54.29 -42.26 -6.42
N GLU A 531 -53.50 -43.26 -6.22
CA GLU A 531 -53.45 -44.60 -6.87
C GLU A 531 -52.71 -44.83 -8.20
N SER A 532 -51.66 -45.55 -8.03
CA SER A 532 -51.41 -47.01 -8.35
C SER A 532 -50.86 -47.30 -9.74
N ALA A 533 -49.84 -47.99 -9.82
CA ALA A 533 -49.51 -49.38 -9.95
C ALA A 533 -48.42 -49.71 -10.97
N ASP A 534 -47.48 -50.49 -10.44
CA ASP A 534 -46.74 -51.59 -11.07
C ASP A 534 -46.22 -51.49 -12.53
N ASP A 535 -44.90 -51.56 -12.62
CA ASP A 535 -44.32 -52.68 -13.39
C ASP A 535 -42.93 -53.08 -12.91
N ALA A 536 -42.76 -54.37 -12.69
CA ALA A 536 -41.56 -55.01 -12.19
C ALA A 536 -40.55 -55.25 -13.32
N GLY A 537 -39.34 -54.78 -13.18
CA GLY A 537 -38.22 -55.17 -14.00
C GLY A 537 -37.00 -55.46 -13.12
N SER A 538 -36.79 -56.71 -12.81
CA SER A 538 -35.63 -57.25 -12.11
C SER A 538 -34.35 -57.00 -12.88
N VAL A 539 -33.45 -56.20 -12.33
CA VAL A 539 -32.04 -56.20 -12.69
C VAL A 539 -31.25 -56.45 -11.42
N GLN A 540 -30.42 -57.49 -11.45
CA GLN A 540 -29.52 -57.90 -10.39
C GLN A 540 -28.55 -56.78 -10.02
N PRO A 541 -28.17 -56.65 -8.74
CA PRO A 541 -27.14 -55.67 -8.33
C PRO A 541 -25.78 -56.22 -8.73
N GLU A 542 -25.14 -55.56 -9.69
CA GLU A 542 -23.69 -55.55 -9.78
C GLU A 542 -23.13 -54.95 -8.49
N GLU A 543 -22.16 -55.63 -7.88
CA GLU A 543 -21.35 -55.15 -6.75
C GLU A 543 -20.75 -53.79 -7.10
N THR A 544 -21.42 -52.71 -6.67
CA THR A 544 -20.83 -51.39 -6.64
C THR A 544 -19.84 -51.38 -5.50
N ALA A 545 -18.55 -51.36 -5.84
CA ALA A 545 -17.52 -50.90 -4.94
C ALA A 545 -18.03 -49.63 -4.23
N GLU A 546 -18.07 -49.61 -2.91
CA GLU A 546 -18.44 -48.48 -2.10
C GLU A 546 -17.54 -47.30 -2.49
N THR A 547 -18.04 -46.40 -3.32
CA THR A 547 -17.40 -45.13 -3.62
C THR A 547 -17.50 -44.28 -2.36
N VAL A 548 -16.46 -44.40 -1.51
CA VAL A 548 -16.29 -43.55 -0.34
C VAL A 548 -16.38 -42.11 -0.80
N SER A 549 -17.27 -41.32 -0.22
CA SER A 549 -17.41 -39.91 -0.63
C SER A 549 -16.07 -39.17 -0.45
N PRO A 550 -15.74 -38.20 -1.32
CA PRO A 550 -14.47 -37.46 -1.21
C PRO A 550 -14.23 -36.89 0.20
N VAL A 551 -15.31 -36.47 0.88
CA VAL A 551 -15.24 -35.96 2.26
C VAL A 551 -14.88 -37.07 3.26
N GLN A 552 -15.44 -38.28 3.10
CA GLN A 552 -15.10 -39.42 3.97
C GLN A 552 -13.66 -39.89 3.73
N ARG A 553 -13.20 -39.88 2.47
CA ARG A 553 -11.80 -40.18 2.15
C ARG A 553 -10.85 -39.16 2.75
N LEU A 554 -11.20 -37.88 2.69
CA LEU A 554 -10.43 -36.79 3.31
C LEU A 554 -10.32 -36.99 4.84
N ALA A 555 -11.44 -37.35 5.50
CA ALA A 555 -11.44 -37.59 6.94
C ALA A 555 -10.55 -38.79 7.32
N GLN A 556 -10.56 -39.88 6.52
CA GLN A 556 -9.68 -41.03 6.74
C GLN A 556 -8.20 -40.65 6.62
N LEU A 557 -7.82 -39.98 5.53
CA LEU A 557 -6.44 -39.55 5.30
C LEU A 557 -5.95 -38.58 6.39
N THR A 558 -6.83 -37.69 6.84
CA THR A 558 -6.51 -36.75 7.94
C THR A 558 -6.28 -37.51 9.25
N ALA A 559 -7.10 -38.51 9.56
CA ALA A 559 -6.93 -39.35 10.74
C ALA A 559 -5.63 -40.20 10.68
N GLU A 560 -5.29 -40.75 9.52
CA GLU A 560 -4.02 -41.47 9.29
C GLU A 560 -2.81 -40.55 9.49
N LEU A 561 -2.88 -39.33 8.95
CA LEU A 561 -1.82 -38.33 9.10
C LEU A 561 -1.67 -37.88 10.57
N ASP A 562 -2.78 -37.66 11.28
CA ASP A 562 -2.76 -37.30 12.70
C ASP A 562 -2.16 -38.41 13.59
N ALA A 563 -2.39 -39.66 13.25
CA ALA A 563 -1.76 -40.78 13.92
C ALA A 563 -0.23 -40.76 13.76
N LEU A 564 0.27 -40.48 12.57
CA LEU A 564 1.71 -40.33 12.29
C LEU A 564 2.29 -39.06 12.92
N HIS A 565 1.54 -37.97 13.00
CA HIS A 565 1.97 -36.72 13.63
C HIS A 565 2.14 -36.83 15.16
N ASN A 566 1.46 -37.77 15.81
CA ASN A 566 1.67 -38.00 17.24
C ASN A 566 3.08 -38.50 17.55
N ASP A 567 3.73 -39.20 16.63
CA ASP A 567 5.10 -39.65 16.75
C ASP A 567 6.09 -38.56 16.33
N GLN A 568 5.94 -38.00 15.14
CA GLN A 568 6.77 -36.89 14.66
C GLN A 568 6.04 -36.05 13.62
N LEU A 569 5.96 -34.74 13.84
CA LEU A 569 5.40 -33.77 12.90
C LEU A 569 6.50 -33.31 11.91
N LEU A 570 6.50 -33.85 10.69
CA LEU A 570 7.47 -33.53 9.64
C LEU A 570 6.88 -32.66 8.53
N VAL A 571 5.67 -32.99 8.06
CA VAL A 571 4.97 -32.27 6.99
C VAL A 571 3.52 -32.05 7.40
N SER A 572 2.98 -30.87 7.12
CA SER A 572 1.57 -30.53 7.38
C SER A 572 0.88 -30.05 6.10
N PRO A 573 -0.39 -30.46 5.85
CA PRO A 573 -1.13 -30.05 4.66
C PRO A 573 -1.70 -28.63 4.74
N HIS A 574 -1.64 -28.00 5.91
CA HIS A 574 -2.13 -26.67 6.21
C HIS A 574 -1.45 -26.11 7.46
N VAL A 575 -1.64 -24.83 7.70
CA VAL A 575 -1.17 -24.18 8.92
C VAL A 575 -2.22 -24.40 10.02
N ASP A 576 -1.85 -25.12 11.07
CA ASP A 576 -2.66 -25.41 12.23
C ASP A 576 -2.09 -24.78 13.51
N LYS A 577 -2.79 -24.95 14.62
CA LYS A 577 -2.36 -24.50 15.94
C LYS A 577 -0.99 -25.05 16.35
N LYS A 578 -0.63 -26.28 15.95
CA LYS A 578 0.65 -26.93 16.30
C LYS A 578 1.82 -26.21 15.61
N GLN A 579 1.63 -25.79 14.34
CA GLN A 579 2.64 -25.04 13.60
C GLN A 579 2.88 -23.66 14.22
N ILE A 580 1.81 -22.97 14.62
CA ILE A 580 1.91 -21.68 15.34
C ILE A 580 2.64 -21.84 16.67
N ALA A 581 2.28 -22.85 17.45
CA ALA A 581 2.94 -23.13 18.73
C ALA A 581 4.43 -23.47 18.55
N ALA A 582 4.80 -24.20 17.48
CA ALA A 582 6.19 -24.52 17.16
C ALA A 582 7.02 -23.26 16.86
N VAL A 583 6.46 -22.29 16.14
CA VAL A 583 7.14 -21.01 15.86
C VAL A 583 7.37 -20.23 17.15
N ILE A 584 6.36 -20.13 18.00
CA ILE A 584 6.47 -19.40 19.28
C ILE A 584 7.44 -20.12 20.25
N ALA A 585 7.42 -21.45 20.29
CA ALA A 585 8.36 -22.24 21.09
C ALA A 585 9.81 -21.94 20.69
N GLU A 586 10.09 -21.88 19.39
CA GLU A 586 11.43 -21.57 18.90
C GLU A 586 11.86 -20.14 19.25
N TRP A 587 10.96 -19.16 19.14
CA TRP A 587 11.29 -17.77 19.43
C TRP A 587 11.43 -17.47 20.93
N THR A 588 10.67 -18.15 21.76
CA THR A 588 10.61 -17.88 23.21
C THR A 588 11.40 -18.87 24.05
N GLY A 589 11.73 -20.04 23.49
CA GLY A 589 12.31 -21.15 24.24
C GLY A 589 11.32 -21.89 25.18
N VAL A 590 10.03 -21.57 25.11
CA VAL A 590 8.99 -22.22 25.90
C VAL A 590 8.66 -23.59 25.29
N PRO A 591 8.67 -24.72 26.07
CA PRO A 591 8.37 -26.02 25.51
C PRO A 591 6.97 -26.14 24.93
N LEU A 592 6.84 -26.83 23.78
CA LEU A 592 5.60 -27.01 23.01
C LEU A 592 4.44 -27.58 23.83
N ASN A 593 4.72 -28.52 24.75
CA ASN A 593 3.71 -29.13 25.61
C ASN A 593 3.00 -28.11 26.51
N ARG A 594 3.66 -27.03 26.91
CA ARG A 594 3.03 -25.94 27.67
C ARG A 594 2.19 -25.00 26.81
N LEU A 595 2.55 -24.82 25.53
CA LEU A 595 1.84 -23.96 24.60
C LEU A 595 0.55 -24.63 24.08
N SER A 596 0.52 -25.95 23.99
CA SER A 596 -0.63 -26.72 23.46
C SER A 596 -1.70 -27.04 24.52
N GLN A 597 -1.40 -26.91 25.81
CA GLN A 597 -2.36 -27.18 26.87
C GLN A 597 -3.41 -26.08 27.00
N ASN A 598 -4.69 -26.46 26.89
CA ASN A 598 -5.79 -25.55 27.18
C ASN A 598 -5.78 -25.21 28.69
N GLU A 599 -5.91 -23.95 29.05
CA GLU A 599 -5.97 -23.51 30.47
C GLU A 599 -7.08 -24.22 31.25
N MET A 600 -8.20 -24.57 30.59
CA MET A 600 -9.30 -25.30 31.18
C MET A 600 -8.89 -26.72 31.62
N SER A 601 -8.08 -27.43 30.81
CA SER A 601 -7.60 -28.77 31.21
C SER A 601 -6.61 -28.69 32.36
N VAL A 602 -5.72 -27.68 32.35
CA VAL A 602 -4.76 -27.47 33.44
C VAL A 602 -5.46 -27.13 34.76
N ILE A 603 -6.51 -26.29 34.72
CA ILE A 603 -7.30 -25.93 35.90
C ILE A 603 -8.13 -27.13 36.39
N THR A 604 -8.69 -27.93 35.48
CA THR A 604 -9.48 -29.12 35.81
C THR A 604 -8.61 -30.22 36.38
N ASP A 605 -7.38 -30.38 35.90
CA ASP A 605 -6.41 -31.38 36.34
C ASP A 605 -5.52 -30.89 37.49
N LEU A 606 -5.60 -29.61 37.87
CA LEU A 606 -4.82 -29.04 38.97
C LEU A 606 -4.95 -29.81 40.29
N PRO A 607 -6.14 -30.28 40.71
CA PRO A 607 -6.29 -31.11 41.94
C PRO A 607 -5.57 -32.44 41.82
N VAL A 608 -5.57 -33.07 40.65
CA VAL A 608 -4.89 -34.35 40.41
C VAL A 608 -3.38 -34.16 40.41
N TRP A 609 -2.92 -33.06 39.76
CA TRP A 609 -1.51 -32.73 39.68
C TRP A 609 -0.92 -32.32 41.02
N LEU A 610 -1.63 -31.51 41.79
CA LEU A 610 -1.25 -31.14 43.16
C LEU A 610 -1.28 -32.35 44.11
N GLY A 611 -2.26 -33.24 43.96
CA GLY A 611 -2.33 -34.48 44.75
C GLY A 611 -1.18 -35.46 44.48
N GLY A 612 -0.58 -35.43 43.30
CA GLY A 612 0.63 -36.19 42.96
C GLY A 612 1.93 -35.58 43.47
N THR A 613 1.98 -34.26 43.65
CA THR A 613 3.20 -33.53 44.01
C THR A 613 3.25 -33.17 45.49
N ILE A 614 2.11 -32.96 46.15
CA ILE A 614 1.99 -32.66 47.59
C ILE A 614 1.50 -33.92 48.30
N LYS A 615 2.44 -34.71 48.74
CA LYS A 615 2.16 -35.80 49.72
C LYS A 615 2.15 -35.17 51.10
N GLY A 616 0.97 -34.81 51.59
CA GLY A 616 0.73 -34.40 52.96
C GLY A 616 0.32 -35.59 53.81
#